data_0f5c42d2c261987126fb59194dceb23f
#
_entry.id   0f5c42d2c261987126fb59194dceb23f
#
_cell.length_a   1.000
_cell.length_b   1.000
_cell.length_c   1.000
_cell.angle_alpha   90.00
_cell.angle_beta   90.00
_cell.angle_gamma   90.00
#
_symmetry.space_group_name_H-M   'P 1'
#
loop_
_entity.id
_entity.type
_entity.pdbx_description
1 polymer ?
#
loop_
_entity_poly.entity_id
_entity_poly.type
_entity_poly.pdbx_seq_one_letter_code
_entity_poly.pdbx_strand_id
1 'polypeptide(L)'
;AGIAALEDYLSQAVRAWGGVPHPPEPRAIVERAFHAFEVVENDLQKHFMEWLTKQPAFRVIGPTAADSSRVCTISFVSTRGRPSKSIVQSCNEQGVGVKHGNFYAYRLCEAVGLDPNDGVIRTSFAHYNTHEEVDRLIAALNDAT
;
A
#
# COMPACT_ATOMS: atom_id res chain seq x y z
N ALA A 1 23.84 11.59 -7.57
CA ALA A 1 23.69 12.15 -6.22
C ALA A 1 22.71 11.32 -5.38
N GLY A 2 21.49 10.97 -5.86
CA GLY A 2 20.50 10.25 -5.06
C GLY A 2 20.89 8.86 -4.60
N ILE A 3 21.58 8.08 -5.44
CA ILE A 3 22.02 6.71 -5.08
C ILE A 3 23.06 6.74 -3.93
N ALA A 4 23.96 7.73 -3.91
CA ALA A 4 24.95 7.83 -2.84
C ALA A 4 24.33 8.12 -1.45
N ALA A 5 23.18 8.77 -1.40
CA ALA A 5 22.48 9.03 -0.15
C ALA A 5 21.66 7.84 0.36
N LEU A 6 21.48 6.78 -0.44
CA LEU A 6 20.66 5.63 -0.06
C LEU A 6 21.27 4.84 1.10
N GLU A 7 22.60 4.66 1.09
CA GLU A 7 23.31 3.97 2.17
C GLU A 7 23.16 4.71 3.49
N ASP A 8 23.31 6.05 3.46
CA ASP A 8 23.10 6.89 4.66
C ASP A 8 21.67 6.79 5.16
N TYR A 9 20.69 6.83 4.26
CA TYR A 9 19.27 6.69 4.61
C TYR A 9 18.99 5.33 5.28
N LEU A 10 19.43 4.22 4.67
CA LEU A 10 19.24 2.89 5.23
C LEU A 10 19.94 2.73 6.58
N SER A 11 21.15 3.30 6.72
CA SER A 11 21.89 3.31 7.98
C SER A 11 21.16 4.09 9.07
N GLN A 12 20.53 5.23 8.74
CA GLN A 12 19.72 6.00 9.67
C GLN A 12 18.45 5.24 10.06
N ALA A 13 17.76 4.60 9.11
CA ALA A 13 16.59 3.77 9.36
C ALA A 13 16.89 2.61 10.32
N VAL A 14 18.03 1.91 10.13
CA VAL A 14 18.47 0.84 11.03
C VAL A 14 18.73 1.36 12.44
N ARG A 15 19.30 2.55 12.58
CA ARG A 15 19.53 3.17 13.91
C ARG A 15 18.21 3.56 14.59
N ALA A 16 17.26 4.10 13.82
CA ALA A 16 15.98 4.57 14.33
C ALA A 16 15.03 3.43 14.74
N TRP A 17 14.98 2.36 13.93
CA TRP A 17 14.00 1.29 14.07
C TRP A 17 14.60 -0.09 14.32
N GLY A 18 15.84 -0.32 13.88
CA GLY A 18 16.49 -1.63 13.95
C GLY A 18 17.27 -1.93 15.23
N GLY A 19 17.42 -0.97 16.13
CA GLY A 19 18.01 -1.16 17.47
C GLY A 19 19.50 -1.50 17.51
N VAL A 20 20.23 -1.42 16.37
CA VAL A 20 21.66 -1.75 16.31
C VAL A 20 22.47 -0.54 15.89
N PRO A 21 23.40 -0.03 16.74
CA PRO A 21 24.14 1.20 16.48
C PRO A 21 25.09 1.14 15.27
N HIS A 22 25.64 -0.04 14.97
CA HIS A 22 26.63 -0.23 13.90
C HIS A 22 26.50 -1.62 13.28
N PRO A 23 25.72 -1.80 12.21
CA PRO A 23 25.78 -3.02 11.43
C PRO A 23 27.17 -3.14 10.76
N PRO A 24 27.84 -4.29 10.85
CA PRO A 24 29.24 -4.43 10.44
C PRO A 24 29.45 -4.46 8.92
N GLU A 25 28.40 -4.78 8.14
CA GLU A 25 28.51 -5.01 6.70
C GLU A 25 27.38 -4.27 5.94
N PRO A 26 27.65 -3.68 4.74
CA PRO A 26 26.65 -2.97 3.95
C PRO A 26 25.38 -3.80 3.66
N ARG A 27 25.54 -5.09 3.37
CA ARG A 27 24.43 -6.00 3.13
C ARG A 27 23.55 -6.16 4.37
N ALA A 28 24.15 -6.27 5.54
CA ALA A 28 23.43 -6.37 6.80
C ALA A 28 22.63 -5.09 7.13
N ILE A 29 23.11 -3.92 6.69
CA ILE A 29 22.35 -2.66 6.78
C ILE A 29 21.08 -2.77 5.96
N VAL A 30 21.18 -3.20 4.70
CA VAL A 30 20.03 -3.35 3.79
C VAL A 30 19.02 -4.32 4.37
N GLU A 31 19.43 -5.54 4.73
CA GLU A 31 18.56 -6.59 5.25
C GLU A 31 17.80 -6.12 6.52
N ARG A 32 18.51 -5.44 7.44
CA ARG A 32 17.89 -4.93 8.67
C ARG A 32 16.94 -3.75 8.42
N ALA A 33 17.30 -2.84 7.51
CA ALA A 33 16.44 -1.73 7.14
C ALA A 33 15.13 -2.24 6.53
N PHE A 34 15.22 -3.16 5.57
CA PHE A 34 14.02 -3.74 4.96
C PHE A 34 13.19 -4.57 5.92
N HIS A 35 13.80 -5.28 6.86
CA HIS A 35 13.05 -5.95 7.91
C HIS A 35 12.31 -4.96 8.83
N ALA A 36 12.96 -3.85 9.20
CA ALA A 36 12.30 -2.80 9.98
C ALA A 36 11.13 -2.14 9.20
N PHE A 37 11.31 -1.91 7.89
CA PHE A 37 10.25 -1.40 7.02
C PHE A 37 9.08 -2.38 6.93
N GLU A 38 9.35 -3.66 6.75
CA GLU A 38 8.35 -4.72 6.71
C GLU A 38 7.47 -4.73 7.96
N VAL A 39 8.06 -4.58 9.15
CA VAL A 39 7.29 -4.53 10.41
C VAL A 39 6.29 -3.38 10.40
N VAL A 40 6.72 -2.17 10.02
CA VAL A 40 5.84 -0.99 9.96
C VAL A 40 4.79 -1.15 8.87
N GLU A 41 5.20 -1.57 7.68
CA GLU A 41 4.30 -1.73 6.54
C GLU A 41 3.25 -2.81 6.78
N ASN A 42 3.60 -3.93 7.43
CA ASN A 42 2.66 -4.97 7.80
C ASN A 42 1.62 -4.48 8.81
N ASP A 43 2.00 -3.64 9.75
CA ASP A 43 1.08 -3.07 10.73
C ASP A 43 0.07 -2.12 10.06
N LEU A 44 0.53 -1.22 9.18
CA LEU A 44 -0.34 -0.34 8.38
C LEU A 44 -1.27 -1.15 7.45
N GLN A 45 -0.72 -2.16 6.77
CA GLN A 45 -1.47 -3.07 5.91
C GLN A 45 -2.57 -3.78 6.68
N LYS A 46 -2.26 -4.32 7.85
CA LYS A 46 -3.22 -5.01 8.71
C LYS A 46 -4.36 -4.08 9.10
N HIS A 47 -4.06 -2.87 9.54
CA HIS A 47 -5.05 -1.86 9.90
C HIS A 47 -6.02 -1.58 8.73
N PHE A 48 -5.50 -1.34 7.53
CA PHE A 48 -6.33 -1.09 6.35
C PHE A 48 -7.14 -2.33 5.92
N MET A 49 -6.52 -3.52 5.91
CA MET A 49 -7.19 -4.75 5.48
C MET A 49 -8.30 -5.19 6.44
N GLU A 50 -8.14 -4.97 7.74
CA GLU A 50 -9.19 -5.23 8.74
C GLU A 50 -10.45 -4.41 8.48
N TRP A 51 -10.31 -3.18 7.99
CA TRP A 51 -11.43 -2.37 7.55
C TRP A 51 -11.94 -2.84 6.18
N LEU A 52 -11.07 -2.94 5.18
CA LEU A 52 -11.45 -3.21 3.79
C LEU A 52 -12.22 -4.52 3.62
N THR A 53 -11.79 -5.58 4.30
CA THR A 53 -12.44 -6.90 4.22
C THR A 53 -13.84 -6.95 4.84
N LYS A 54 -14.19 -5.98 5.69
CA LYS A 54 -15.52 -5.84 6.29
C LYS A 54 -16.45 -4.95 5.46
N GLN A 55 -15.93 -4.30 4.40
CA GLN A 55 -16.72 -3.37 3.58
C GLN A 55 -17.44 -4.09 2.45
N PRO A 56 -18.78 -4.17 2.47
CA PRO A 56 -19.54 -4.80 1.38
C PRO A 56 -19.45 -4.02 0.06
N ALA A 57 -19.04 -2.74 0.11
CA ALA A 57 -18.88 -1.88 -1.05
C ALA A 57 -17.62 -2.19 -1.87
N PHE A 58 -16.69 -2.99 -1.33
CA PHE A 58 -15.42 -3.28 -1.96
C PHE A 58 -15.14 -4.79 -2.01
N ARG A 59 -14.41 -5.20 -3.04
CA ARG A 59 -13.85 -6.55 -3.19
C ARG A 59 -12.34 -6.45 -3.41
N VAL A 60 -11.57 -7.09 -2.54
CA VAL A 60 -10.11 -7.21 -2.69
C VAL A 60 -9.78 -8.08 -3.91
N ILE A 61 -8.79 -7.67 -4.67
CA ILE A 61 -8.22 -8.44 -5.77
C ILE A 61 -6.88 -9.02 -5.32
N GLY A 62 -6.87 -10.33 -5.11
CA GLY A 62 -5.73 -11.08 -4.58
C GLY A 62 -5.96 -11.58 -3.15
N PRO A 63 -4.90 -12.02 -2.47
CA PRO A 63 -4.99 -12.54 -1.09
C PRO A 63 -5.51 -11.49 -0.11
N THR A 64 -6.33 -11.93 0.84
CA THR A 64 -6.88 -11.07 1.91
C THR A 64 -6.08 -11.13 3.20
N ALA A 65 -5.11 -12.05 3.30
CA ALA A 65 -4.20 -12.09 4.44
C ALA A 65 -3.35 -10.81 4.50
N ALA A 66 -3.18 -10.29 5.72
CA ALA A 66 -2.32 -9.15 6.00
C ALA A 66 -1.11 -9.63 6.80
N ASP A 67 -0.16 -10.23 6.10
CA ASP A 67 1.05 -10.81 6.66
C ASP A 67 2.26 -10.59 5.72
N SER A 68 3.42 -11.07 6.12
CA SER A 68 4.68 -10.95 5.39
C SER A 68 4.74 -11.70 4.05
N SER A 69 3.70 -12.46 3.69
CA SER A 69 3.63 -13.15 2.39
C SER A 69 3.30 -12.20 1.22
N ARG A 70 2.95 -10.93 1.51
CA ARG A 70 2.61 -9.92 0.52
C ARG A 70 3.29 -8.58 0.79
N VAL A 71 3.50 -7.82 -0.28
CA VAL A 71 3.91 -6.42 -0.18
C VAL A 71 2.72 -5.52 0.21
N CYS A 72 3.00 -4.38 0.80
CA CYS A 72 2.01 -3.41 1.28
C CYS A 72 1.38 -2.60 0.13
N THR A 73 0.98 -3.33 -0.94
CA THR A 73 0.22 -2.80 -2.08
C THR A 73 -1.07 -3.58 -2.22
N ILE A 74 -2.20 -2.88 -2.13
CA ILE A 74 -3.53 -3.49 -2.06
C ILE A 74 -4.35 -3.02 -3.26
N SER A 75 -4.90 -3.98 -4.01
CA SER A 75 -5.77 -3.74 -5.14
C SER A 75 -7.20 -4.19 -4.80
N PHE A 76 -8.18 -3.36 -5.12
CA PHE A 76 -9.59 -3.65 -4.87
C PHE A 76 -10.49 -2.93 -5.87
N VAL A 77 -11.75 -3.33 -5.95
CA VAL A 77 -12.76 -2.77 -6.85
C VAL A 77 -14.07 -2.50 -6.10
N SER A 78 -14.88 -1.58 -6.63
CA SER A 78 -16.24 -1.37 -6.13
C SER A 78 -17.15 -2.56 -6.50
N THR A 79 -17.95 -3.02 -5.55
CA THR A 79 -19.03 -4.00 -5.77
C THR A 79 -20.35 -3.35 -6.16
N ARG A 80 -20.43 -2.00 -6.06
CA ARG A 80 -21.63 -1.20 -6.34
C ARG A 80 -21.67 -0.63 -7.76
N GLY A 81 -20.76 -1.07 -8.64
CA GLY A 81 -20.67 -0.61 -10.03
C GLY A 81 -20.15 0.82 -10.20
N ARG A 82 -19.64 1.44 -9.15
CA ARG A 82 -19.01 2.76 -9.26
C ARG A 82 -17.64 2.60 -9.91
N PRO A 83 -17.30 3.36 -10.98
CA PRO A 83 -16.01 3.25 -11.63
C PRO A 83 -14.85 3.55 -10.69
N SER A 84 -13.75 2.79 -10.78
CA SER A 84 -12.53 2.97 -10.01
C SER A 84 -11.98 4.39 -10.16
N LYS A 85 -12.04 4.95 -11.39
CA LYS A 85 -11.67 6.34 -11.68
C LYS A 85 -12.42 7.35 -10.81
N SER A 86 -13.74 7.19 -10.66
CA SER A 86 -14.57 8.14 -9.91
C SER A 86 -14.27 8.12 -8.42
N ILE A 87 -14.03 6.92 -7.86
CA ILE A 87 -13.66 6.75 -6.45
C ILE A 87 -12.29 7.40 -6.18
N VAL A 88 -11.31 7.10 -7.05
CA VAL A 88 -9.97 7.68 -6.93
C VAL A 88 -9.99 9.20 -7.05
N GLN A 89 -10.79 9.75 -7.96
CA GLN A 89 -10.94 11.20 -8.09
C GLN A 89 -11.48 11.80 -6.79
N SER A 90 -12.54 11.22 -6.21
CA SER A 90 -13.10 11.69 -4.94
C SER A 90 -12.09 11.65 -3.79
N CYS A 91 -11.26 10.60 -3.69
CA CYS A 91 -10.18 10.53 -2.69
C CYS A 91 -9.12 11.61 -2.93
N ASN A 92 -8.69 11.79 -4.18
CA ASN A 92 -7.68 12.80 -4.53
C ASN A 92 -8.15 14.24 -4.24
N GLU A 93 -9.43 14.54 -4.44
CA GLU A 93 -10.04 15.84 -4.09
C GLU A 93 -10.00 16.12 -2.59
N GLN A 94 -9.96 15.06 -1.75
CA GLN A 94 -9.77 15.15 -0.30
C GLN A 94 -8.29 15.11 0.12
N GLY A 95 -7.35 15.23 -0.82
CA GLY A 95 -5.91 15.21 -0.56
C GLY A 95 -5.34 13.81 -0.25
N VAL A 96 -6.08 12.75 -0.59
CA VAL A 96 -5.65 11.35 -0.39
C VAL A 96 -5.19 10.77 -1.73
N GLY A 97 -3.89 10.53 -1.85
CA GLY A 97 -3.24 10.06 -3.08
C GLY A 97 -3.42 8.56 -3.31
N VAL A 98 -4.40 8.18 -4.12
CA VAL A 98 -4.60 6.81 -4.61
C VAL A 98 -4.56 6.78 -6.13
N LYS A 99 -4.43 5.60 -6.71
CA LYS A 99 -4.38 5.41 -8.17
C LYS A 99 -5.38 4.35 -8.62
N HIS A 100 -5.81 4.45 -9.90
CA HIS A 100 -6.64 3.41 -10.55
C HIS A 100 -6.04 3.03 -11.89
N GLY A 101 -6.50 1.89 -12.42
CA GLY A 101 -6.16 1.40 -13.75
C GLY A 101 -5.70 -0.05 -13.74
N ASN A 102 -5.27 -0.52 -14.90
CA ASN A 102 -4.77 -1.89 -15.06
C ASN A 102 -3.28 -2.06 -14.72
N PHE A 103 -2.53 -0.98 -14.50
CA PHE A 103 -1.11 -0.99 -14.14
C PHE A 103 -0.24 -1.89 -15.02
N TYR A 104 -0.47 -1.86 -16.34
CA TYR A 104 0.14 -2.71 -17.37
C TYR A 104 -0.24 -4.20 -17.28
N ALA A 105 -1.19 -4.57 -16.40
CA ALA A 105 -1.67 -5.94 -16.21
C ALA A 105 -3.01 -6.18 -16.93
N TYR A 106 -3.16 -5.69 -18.18
CA TYR A 106 -4.39 -5.74 -18.97
C TYR A 106 -4.99 -7.15 -19.00
N ARG A 107 -4.18 -8.14 -19.41
CA ARG A 107 -4.61 -9.55 -19.51
C ARG A 107 -4.98 -10.16 -18.15
N LEU A 108 -4.33 -9.71 -17.08
CA LEU A 108 -4.69 -10.16 -15.74
C LEU A 108 -6.07 -9.63 -15.33
N CYS A 109 -6.37 -8.36 -15.64
CA CYS A 109 -7.70 -7.81 -15.39
C CYS A 109 -8.77 -8.65 -16.13
N GLU A 110 -8.57 -8.98 -17.40
CA GLU A 110 -9.48 -9.86 -18.17
C GLU A 110 -9.62 -11.23 -17.50
N ALA A 111 -8.51 -11.86 -17.13
CA ALA A 111 -8.50 -13.20 -16.54
C ALA A 111 -9.23 -13.28 -15.19
N VAL A 112 -9.26 -12.19 -14.41
CA VAL A 112 -9.99 -12.11 -13.12
C VAL A 112 -11.38 -11.48 -13.28
N GLY A 113 -11.86 -11.28 -14.50
CA GLY A 113 -13.21 -10.80 -14.82
C GLY A 113 -13.43 -9.31 -14.53
N LEU A 114 -12.39 -8.49 -14.66
CA LEU A 114 -12.47 -7.04 -14.55
C LEU A 114 -12.42 -6.37 -15.93
N ASP A 115 -13.05 -5.20 -16.06
CA ASP A 115 -12.82 -4.32 -17.22
C ASP A 115 -11.41 -3.72 -17.14
N PRO A 116 -10.50 -4.04 -18.10
CA PRO A 116 -9.16 -3.50 -18.05
C PRO A 116 -9.06 -1.99 -18.25
N ASN A 117 -10.12 -1.37 -18.80
CA ASN A 117 -10.14 0.09 -19.02
C ASN A 117 -10.43 0.85 -17.72
N ASP A 118 -11.18 0.26 -16.79
CA ASP A 118 -11.37 0.81 -15.43
C ASP A 118 -10.28 0.30 -14.47
N GLY A 119 -9.91 -0.97 -14.60
CA GLY A 119 -8.89 -1.63 -13.80
C GLY A 119 -9.30 -1.79 -12.33
N VAL A 120 -8.37 -1.48 -11.44
CA VAL A 120 -8.53 -1.56 -9.99
C VAL A 120 -8.20 -0.23 -9.33
N ILE A 121 -8.70 -0.01 -8.13
CA ILE A 121 -8.16 0.98 -7.19
C ILE A 121 -6.95 0.34 -6.53
N ARG A 122 -5.83 1.07 -6.47
CA ARG A 122 -4.61 0.60 -5.83
C ARG A 122 -4.13 1.59 -4.79
N THR A 123 -3.93 1.10 -3.57
CA THR A 123 -3.25 1.80 -2.50
C THR A 123 -1.91 1.15 -2.22
N SER A 124 -0.95 1.93 -1.76
CA SER A 124 0.34 1.41 -1.30
C SER A 124 0.76 2.21 -0.08
N PHE A 125 1.21 1.53 0.94
CA PHE A 125 1.81 2.14 2.12
C PHE A 125 3.30 1.85 2.14
N ALA A 126 4.05 2.74 2.72
CA ALA A 126 5.48 2.59 2.93
C ALA A 126 5.79 2.90 4.41
N HIS A 127 6.96 2.50 4.84
CA HIS A 127 7.42 2.64 6.23
C HIS A 127 7.39 4.07 6.80
N TYR A 128 7.21 5.09 5.97
CA TYR A 128 7.07 6.50 6.40
C TYR A 128 5.61 6.97 6.50
N ASN A 129 4.64 6.11 6.16
CA ASN A 129 3.22 6.42 6.36
C ASN A 129 2.82 6.21 7.83
N THR A 130 1.69 6.77 8.22
CA THR A 130 1.15 6.71 9.59
C THR A 130 -0.24 6.09 9.61
N HIS A 131 -0.69 5.65 10.79
CA HIS A 131 -2.07 5.18 10.99
C HIS A 131 -3.10 6.27 10.68
N GLU A 132 -2.81 7.53 11.02
CA GLU A 132 -3.69 8.66 10.71
C GLU A 132 -3.86 8.87 9.20
N GLU A 133 -2.83 8.57 8.39
CA GLU A 133 -2.95 8.62 6.93
C GLU A 133 -3.78 7.46 6.39
N VAL A 134 -3.69 6.28 6.99
CA VAL A 134 -4.56 5.14 6.68
C VAL A 134 -6.01 5.47 7.06
N ASP A 135 -6.25 6.07 8.22
CA ASP A 135 -7.59 6.49 8.67
C ASP A 135 -8.19 7.55 7.74
N ARG A 136 -7.40 8.49 7.25
CA ARG A 136 -7.83 9.47 6.24
C ARG A 136 -8.22 8.80 4.91
N LEU A 137 -7.45 7.80 4.49
CA LEU A 137 -7.81 7.00 3.31
C LEU A 137 -9.14 6.28 3.52
N ILE A 138 -9.32 5.64 4.68
CA ILE A 138 -10.57 4.95 5.04
C ILE A 138 -11.76 5.91 5.00
N ALA A 139 -11.63 7.10 5.59
CA ALA A 139 -12.67 8.12 5.58
C ALA A 139 -13.01 8.55 4.13
N ALA A 140 -11.99 8.87 3.32
CA ALA A 140 -12.19 9.27 1.93
C ALA A 140 -12.85 8.16 1.08
N LEU A 141 -12.53 6.88 1.32
CA LEU A 141 -13.17 5.76 0.64
C LEU A 141 -14.63 5.55 1.09
N ASN A 142 -14.95 5.78 2.37
CA ASN A 142 -16.33 5.74 2.86
C ASN A 142 -17.18 6.83 2.19
N ASP A 143 -16.67 8.04 2.08
CA ASP A 143 -17.37 9.16 1.43
C ASP A 143 -17.52 8.96 -0.09
N ALA A 144 -16.61 8.18 -0.69
CA ALA A 144 -16.61 7.88 -2.11
C ALA A 144 -17.54 6.71 -2.50
N THR A 145 -18.25 6.06 -1.59
CA THR A 145 -19.13 4.91 -1.86
C THR A 145 -20.59 5.20 -1.61
#